data_54a17eedd5dc38a76a79269ca77632c8
#
_entry.id   54a17eedd5dc38a76a79269ca77632c8
#
_cell.length_a   1.000
_cell.length_b   1.000
_cell.length_c   1.000
_cell.angle_alpha   90.00
_cell.angle_beta   90.00
_cell.angle_gamma   90.00
#
_symmetry.space_group_name_H-M   'P 1'
#
loop_
_entity.id
_entity.type
_entity.pdbx_description
1 polymer ?
#
loop_
_entity_poly.entity_id
_entity_poly.type
_entity_poly.pdbx_seq_one_letter_code
_entity_poly.pdbx_strand_id
1 'polypeptide(L)'
;RAILDIALNQNAGPVTIHSIAQRQEISERYLEQLLTMLRKNGLIKSIRGFQGGYVLNRDAREITVGDVIRALEGPIAPVECVDDTRQEYCSREEWCVTRKVWEDLKKTIDKVLDSYTLEDLVLESQKPKEFVYDFCI
;
A
#
# COMPACT_ATOMS: atom_id res chain seq x y z
N ARG A 1 -1.71 5.24 -3.22
CA ARG A 1 -2.74 6.04 -3.91
C ARG A 1 -3.32 5.30 -5.12
N ALA A 2 -2.50 4.75 -6.04
CA ALA A 2 -2.99 4.09 -7.26
C ALA A 2 -3.94 2.91 -6.98
N ILE A 3 -3.63 2.02 -6.05
CA ILE A 3 -4.51 0.89 -5.71
C ILE A 3 -5.81 1.35 -5.03
N LEU A 4 -5.77 2.41 -4.24
CA LEU A 4 -6.98 3.03 -3.66
C LEU A 4 -7.85 3.64 -4.76
N ASP A 5 -7.25 4.26 -5.78
CA ASP A 5 -7.95 4.79 -6.94
C ASP A 5 -8.69 3.67 -7.70
N ILE A 6 -8.05 2.51 -7.87
CA ILE A 6 -8.70 1.33 -8.44
C ILE A 6 -9.88 0.88 -7.58
N ALA A 7 -9.70 0.78 -6.26
CA ALA A 7 -10.75 0.37 -5.34
C ALA A 7 -11.97 1.30 -5.39
N LEU A 8 -11.74 2.60 -5.50
CA LEU A 8 -12.80 3.61 -5.57
C LEU A 8 -13.59 3.59 -6.89
N ASN A 9 -12.96 3.25 -8.00
CA ASN A 9 -13.51 3.45 -9.33
C ASN A 9 -13.89 2.14 -10.06
N GLN A 10 -13.50 0.98 -9.58
CA GLN A 10 -13.71 -0.30 -10.27
C GLN A 10 -15.19 -0.72 -10.41
N ASN A 11 -16.10 -0.14 -9.64
CA ASN A 11 -17.54 -0.43 -9.76
C ASN A 11 -18.13 0.03 -11.11
N ALA A 12 -17.50 1.04 -11.74
CA ALA A 12 -17.87 1.51 -13.08
C ALA A 12 -17.18 0.70 -14.21
N GLY A 13 -16.35 -0.28 -13.86
CA GLY A 13 -15.56 -1.09 -14.78
C GLY A 13 -14.06 -1.02 -14.50
N PRO A 14 -13.24 -1.75 -15.29
CA PRO A 14 -11.79 -1.72 -15.12
C PRO A 14 -11.22 -0.31 -15.23
N VAL A 15 -10.26 0.02 -14.39
CA VAL A 15 -9.66 1.36 -14.28
C VAL A 15 -8.40 1.43 -15.14
N THR A 16 -8.37 2.35 -16.11
CA THR A 16 -7.21 2.47 -17.02
C THR A 16 -6.03 3.19 -16.34
N ILE A 17 -4.82 2.86 -16.78
CA ILE A 17 -3.61 3.54 -16.29
C ILE A 17 -3.66 5.05 -16.54
N HIS A 18 -4.17 5.45 -17.71
CA HIS A 18 -4.33 6.86 -18.07
C HIS A 18 -5.24 7.61 -17.08
N SER A 19 -6.37 7.02 -16.72
CA SER A 19 -7.30 7.64 -15.77
C SER A 19 -6.72 7.74 -14.34
N ILE A 20 -5.94 6.73 -13.90
CA ILE A 20 -5.21 6.79 -12.62
C ILE A 20 -4.15 7.90 -12.67
N ALA A 21 -3.37 7.95 -13.76
CA ALA A 21 -2.32 8.95 -13.96
C ALA A 21 -2.86 10.38 -13.82
N GLN A 22 -3.98 10.66 -14.50
CA GLN A 22 -4.64 11.95 -14.45
C GLN A 22 -5.15 12.31 -13.04
N ARG A 23 -5.89 11.41 -12.38
CA ARG A 23 -6.46 11.70 -11.05
C ARG A 23 -5.42 11.81 -9.95
N GLN A 24 -4.34 11.03 -10.05
CA GLN A 24 -3.31 10.96 -9.02
C GLN A 24 -2.10 11.85 -9.30
N GLU A 25 -2.05 12.49 -10.47
CA GLU A 25 -0.93 13.34 -10.92
C GLU A 25 0.42 12.57 -10.88
N ILE A 26 0.39 11.33 -11.40
CA ILE A 26 1.55 10.43 -11.46
C ILE A 26 1.80 10.09 -12.91
N SER A 27 3.07 10.00 -13.36
CA SER A 27 3.37 9.60 -14.73
C SER A 27 2.95 8.17 -15.02
N GLU A 28 2.41 7.92 -16.22
CA GLU A 28 2.01 6.57 -16.65
C GLU A 28 3.17 5.58 -16.57
N ARG A 29 4.36 6.00 -17.00
CA ARG A 29 5.56 5.15 -16.93
C ARG A 29 5.90 4.67 -15.51
N TYR A 30 5.76 5.54 -14.52
CA TYR A 30 5.98 5.16 -13.13
C TYR A 30 4.85 4.24 -12.63
N LEU A 31 3.60 4.54 -13.01
CA LEU A 31 2.45 3.70 -12.67
C LEU A 31 2.56 2.30 -13.26
N GLU A 32 3.06 2.13 -14.49
CA GLU A 32 3.28 0.80 -15.10
C GLU A 32 4.17 -0.09 -14.23
N GLN A 33 5.23 0.47 -13.63
CA GLN A 33 6.12 -0.25 -12.74
C GLN A 33 5.38 -0.66 -11.46
N LEU A 34 4.67 0.26 -10.82
CA LEU A 34 3.92 0.01 -9.59
C LEU A 34 2.81 -1.03 -9.81
N LEU A 35 2.01 -0.88 -10.85
CA LEU A 35 0.91 -1.79 -11.19
C LEU A 35 1.43 -3.19 -11.55
N THR A 36 2.61 -3.27 -12.17
CA THR A 36 3.27 -4.56 -12.43
C THR A 36 3.64 -5.27 -11.14
N MET A 37 4.20 -4.57 -10.15
CA MET A 37 4.52 -5.15 -8.84
C MET A 37 3.26 -5.57 -8.08
N LEU A 38 2.24 -4.72 -8.05
CA LEU A 38 0.96 -5.05 -7.39
C LEU A 38 0.29 -6.28 -8.03
N ARG A 39 0.35 -6.40 -9.36
CA ARG A 39 -0.18 -7.56 -10.09
C ARG A 39 0.61 -8.83 -9.80
N LYS A 40 1.95 -8.77 -9.78
CA LYS A 40 2.81 -9.91 -9.45
C LYS A 40 2.54 -10.44 -8.04
N ASN A 41 2.20 -9.56 -7.11
CA ASN A 41 1.85 -9.91 -5.74
C ASN A 41 0.35 -10.26 -5.57
N GLY A 42 -0.42 -10.35 -6.64
CA GLY A 42 -1.80 -10.81 -6.61
C GLY A 42 -2.80 -9.84 -5.99
N LEU A 43 -2.44 -8.56 -5.83
CA LEU A 43 -3.34 -7.54 -5.27
C LEU A 43 -4.31 -6.98 -6.30
N ILE A 44 -3.87 -6.90 -7.55
CA ILE A 44 -4.67 -6.46 -8.69
C ILE A 44 -4.55 -7.45 -9.84
N LYS A 45 -5.48 -7.39 -10.78
CA LYS A 45 -5.43 -8.08 -12.06
C LYS A 45 -5.75 -7.14 -13.21
N SER A 46 -5.23 -7.44 -14.40
CA SER A 46 -5.53 -6.69 -15.62
C SER A 46 -6.65 -7.38 -16.40
N ILE A 47 -7.58 -6.58 -16.91
CA ILE A 47 -8.63 -7.01 -17.82
C ILE A 47 -8.23 -6.53 -19.22
N ARG A 48 -8.16 -7.45 -20.19
CA ARG A 48 -7.82 -7.14 -21.58
C ARG A 48 -9.07 -6.72 -22.37
N GLY A 49 -8.85 -5.97 -23.44
CA GLY A 49 -9.89 -5.57 -24.38
C GLY A 49 -10.08 -4.07 -24.46
N PHE A 50 -11.06 -3.64 -25.29
CA PHE A 50 -11.36 -2.22 -25.53
C PHE A 50 -11.75 -1.46 -24.25
N GLN A 51 -12.47 -2.13 -23.36
CA GLN A 51 -12.82 -1.60 -22.03
C GLN A 51 -11.94 -2.21 -20.93
N GLY A 52 -10.71 -2.51 -21.23
CA GLY A 52 -9.75 -3.10 -20.31
C GLY A 52 -9.19 -2.10 -19.32
N GLY A 53 -8.44 -2.60 -18.35
CA GLY A 53 -7.81 -1.83 -17.29
C GLY A 53 -7.46 -2.72 -16.12
N TYR A 54 -7.45 -2.16 -14.92
CA TYR A 54 -7.10 -2.85 -13.69
C TYR A 54 -8.28 -2.90 -12.74
N VAL A 55 -8.40 -4.01 -12.02
CA VAL A 55 -9.35 -4.21 -10.92
C VAL A 55 -8.62 -4.89 -9.76
N LEU A 56 -9.18 -4.80 -8.55
CA LEU A 56 -8.68 -5.58 -7.42
C LEU A 56 -8.81 -7.08 -7.71
N ASN A 57 -7.83 -7.88 -7.30
CA ASN A 57 -7.85 -9.33 -7.43
C ASN A 57 -8.41 -10.03 -6.20
N ARG A 58 -8.56 -9.31 -5.09
CA ARG A 58 -9.18 -9.73 -3.84
C ARG A 58 -10.14 -8.64 -3.35
N ASP A 59 -11.03 -9.00 -2.42
CA ASP A 59 -11.92 -8.03 -1.79
C ASP A 59 -11.09 -6.93 -1.08
N ALA A 60 -11.54 -5.68 -1.17
CA ALA A 60 -10.87 -4.55 -0.53
C ALA A 60 -10.74 -4.70 1.00
N ARG A 61 -11.64 -5.49 1.62
CA ARG A 61 -11.59 -5.86 3.06
C ARG A 61 -10.43 -6.79 3.41
N GLU A 62 -9.91 -7.52 2.42
CA GLU A 62 -8.84 -8.51 2.60
C GLU A 62 -7.45 -7.98 2.21
N ILE A 63 -7.36 -6.76 1.70
CA ILE A 63 -6.11 -6.12 1.32
C ILE A 63 -5.78 -5.05 2.36
N THR A 64 -4.71 -5.25 3.11
CA THR A 64 -4.24 -4.26 4.09
C THR A 64 -3.29 -3.25 3.45
N VAL A 65 -3.10 -2.11 4.10
CA VAL A 65 -2.06 -1.14 3.72
C VAL A 65 -0.68 -1.79 3.80
N GLY A 66 -0.46 -2.65 4.80
CA GLY A 66 0.77 -3.44 4.93
C GLY A 66 1.03 -4.33 3.72
N ASP A 67 0.02 -5.03 3.20
CA ASP A 67 0.14 -5.86 1.98
C ASP A 67 0.62 -5.03 0.79
N VAL A 68 0.05 -3.83 0.61
CA VAL A 68 0.40 -2.93 -0.49
C VAL A 68 1.84 -2.44 -0.39
N ILE A 69 2.27 -2.02 0.80
CA ILE A 69 3.63 -1.52 1.02
C ILE A 69 4.64 -2.65 0.83
N ARG A 70 4.40 -3.82 1.42
CA ARG A 70 5.28 -4.98 1.27
C ARG A 70 5.38 -5.47 -0.18
N ALA A 71 4.30 -5.34 -0.96
CA ALA A 71 4.30 -5.66 -2.39
C ALA A 71 5.16 -4.71 -3.23
N LEU A 72 5.28 -3.44 -2.82
CA LEU A 72 6.00 -2.39 -3.55
C LEU A 72 7.44 -2.22 -3.08
N GLU A 73 7.68 -2.25 -1.77
CA GLU A 73 8.95 -1.92 -1.14
C GLU A 73 9.66 -3.14 -0.52
N GLY A 74 8.98 -4.28 -0.46
CA GLY A 74 9.46 -5.43 0.28
C GLY A 74 9.21 -5.34 1.79
N PRO A 75 9.91 -6.13 2.61
CA PRO A 75 9.77 -6.14 4.06
C PRO A 75 10.00 -4.76 4.67
N ILE A 76 9.17 -4.41 5.64
CA ILE A 76 9.28 -3.13 6.34
C ILE A 76 10.11 -3.37 7.60
N ALA A 77 11.36 -2.97 7.56
CA ALA A 77 12.25 -3.06 8.71
C ALA A 77 12.99 -1.72 8.91
N PRO A 78 12.95 -1.15 10.12
CA PRO A 78 13.64 0.10 10.40
C PRO A 78 15.17 -0.04 10.34
N VAL A 79 15.68 -1.25 10.55
CA VAL A 79 17.11 -1.61 10.45
C VAL A 79 17.25 -3.05 9.94
N GLU A 80 18.35 -3.37 9.29
CA GLU A 80 18.58 -4.69 8.69
C GLU A 80 18.51 -5.86 9.68
N CYS A 81 18.95 -5.67 10.92
CA CYS A 81 19.00 -6.75 11.91
C CYS A 81 17.61 -7.25 12.36
N VAL A 82 16.53 -6.54 12.02
CA VAL A 82 15.14 -6.96 12.27
C VAL A 82 14.37 -7.25 10.98
N ASP A 83 15.05 -7.27 9.84
CA ASP A 83 14.48 -7.73 8.59
C ASP A 83 14.48 -9.26 8.54
N ASP A 84 13.30 -9.86 8.40
CA ASP A 84 13.12 -11.32 8.37
C ASP A 84 13.67 -11.94 7.09
N THR A 85 13.96 -11.15 6.06
CA THR A 85 14.49 -11.61 4.76
C THR A 85 16.00 -11.39 4.61
N ARG A 86 16.67 -10.87 5.63
CA ARG A 86 18.11 -10.61 5.62
C ARG A 86 18.92 -11.88 5.36
N GLN A 87 20.02 -11.73 4.66
CA GLN A 87 20.96 -12.82 4.36
C GLN A 87 22.12 -12.89 5.35
N GLU A 88 22.47 -11.77 5.95
CA GLU A 88 23.62 -11.67 6.87
C GLU A 88 23.16 -11.48 8.32
N TYR A 89 23.85 -12.16 9.21
CA TYR A 89 23.62 -12.05 10.66
C TYR A 89 24.62 -11.07 11.28
N CYS A 90 24.11 -10.20 12.17
CA CYS A 90 24.97 -9.34 12.95
C CYS A 90 25.69 -10.15 14.04
N SER A 91 27.00 -10.03 14.11
CA SER A 91 27.80 -10.73 15.14
C SER A 91 27.48 -10.36 16.60
N ARG A 92 26.77 -9.23 16.79
CA ARG A 92 26.37 -8.73 18.11
C ARG A 92 24.90 -9.01 18.44
N GLU A 93 24.21 -9.76 17.58
CA GLU A 93 22.75 -9.95 17.66
C GLU A 93 22.29 -10.49 19.01
N GLU A 94 23.02 -11.47 19.57
CA GLU A 94 22.65 -12.15 20.81
C GLU A 94 22.71 -11.25 22.05
N TRP A 95 23.53 -10.18 22.00
CA TRP A 95 23.77 -9.30 23.16
C TRP A 95 23.42 -7.83 22.89
N CYS A 96 22.82 -7.57 21.75
CA CYS A 96 22.50 -6.21 21.34
C CYS A 96 21.23 -5.71 22.03
N VAL A 97 21.41 -4.91 23.06
CA VAL A 97 20.28 -4.36 23.84
C VAL A 97 19.40 -3.40 23.03
N THR A 98 19.97 -2.75 21.99
CA THR A 98 19.20 -1.85 21.13
C THR A 98 18.34 -2.60 20.11
N ARG A 99 18.64 -3.86 19.79
CA ARG A 99 17.84 -4.68 18.88
C ARG A 99 16.39 -4.80 19.33
N LYS A 100 16.17 -4.95 20.62
CA LYS A 100 14.82 -5.04 21.17
C LYS A 100 13.97 -3.81 20.83
N VAL A 101 14.56 -2.62 20.88
CA VAL A 101 13.86 -1.38 20.50
C VAL A 101 13.41 -1.43 19.04
N TRP A 102 14.26 -1.91 18.14
CA TRP A 102 13.95 -2.03 16.72
C TRP A 102 12.92 -3.11 16.43
N GLU A 103 12.96 -4.23 17.15
CA GLU A 103 11.94 -5.27 17.07
C GLU A 103 10.56 -4.74 17.50
N ASP A 104 10.49 -4.01 18.60
CA ASP A 104 9.25 -3.44 19.09
C ASP A 104 8.71 -2.36 18.15
N LEU A 105 9.60 -1.56 17.54
CA LEU A 105 9.23 -0.58 16.52
C LEU A 105 8.69 -1.27 15.25
N LYS A 106 9.38 -2.30 14.75
CA LYS A 106 8.93 -3.08 13.59
C LYS A 106 7.55 -3.66 13.83
N LYS A 107 7.33 -4.34 14.98
CA LYS A 107 6.02 -4.90 15.34
C LYS A 107 4.93 -3.84 15.40
N THR A 108 5.26 -2.65 15.90
CA THR A 108 4.30 -1.54 15.98
C THR A 108 3.94 -1.02 14.60
N ILE A 109 4.92 -0.87 13.71
CA ILE A 109 4.70 -0.45 12.31
C ILE A 109 3.81 -1.48 11.61
N ASP A 110 4.18 -2.77 11.66
CA ASP A 110 3.41 -3.85 11.03
C ASP A 110 1.97 -3.86 11.55
N LYS A 111 1.77 -3.77 12.87
CA LYS A 111 0.45 -3.73 13.48
C LYS A 111 -0.40 -2.56 12.98
N VAL A 112 0.17 -1.37 12.87
CA VAL A 112 -0.55 -0.19 12.35
C VAL A 112 -0.93 -0.41 10.89
N LEU A 113 0.01 -0.80 10.04
CA LEU A 113 -0.22 -0.97 8.62
C LEU A 113 -1.20 -2.11 8.29
N ASP A 114 -1.20 -3.18 9.07
CA ASP A 114 -2.10 -4.31 8.90
C ASP A 114 -3.49 -4.08 9.51
N SER A 115 -3.64 -3.04 10.35
CA SER A 115 -4.93 -2.67 10.91
C SER A 115 -5.84 -1.87 9.96
N TYR A 116 -5.30 -1.32 8.88
CA TYR A 116 -6.04 -0.58 7.86
C TYR A 116 -6.22 -1.42 6.60
N THR A 117 -7.46 -1.63 6.18
CA THR A 117 -7.80 -2.24 4.90
C THR A 117 -8.01 -1.20 3.81
N LEU A 118 -8.01 -1.62 2.54
CA LEU A 118 -8.40 -0.72 1.44
C LEU A 118 -9.84 -0.25 1.60
N GLU A 119 -10.75 -1.09 2.12
CA GLU A 119 -12.13 -0.69 2.36
C GLU A 119 -12.22 0.41 3.41
N ASP A 120 -11.46 0.33 4.50
CA ASP A 120 -11.42 1.40 5.50
C ASP A 120 -11.04 2.74 4.87
N LEU A 121 -10.04 2.74 3.97
CA LEU A 121 -9.61 3.94 3.26
C LEU A 121 -10.65 4.43 2.25
N VAL A 122 -11.34 3.53 1.57
CA VAL A 122 -12.46 3.88 0.67
C VAL A 122 -13.57 4.57 1.46
N LEU A 123 -13.99 3.98 2.58
CA LEU A 123 -15.02 4.55 3.45
C LEU A 123 -14.60 5.91 4.02
N GLU A 124 -13.35 6.03 4.45
CA GLU A 124 -12.82 7.30 4.97
C GLU A 124 -12.80 8.39 3.91
N SER A 125 -12.45 8.04 2.66
CA SER A 125 -12.43 9.00 1.53
C SER A 125 -13.82 9.53 1.13
N GLN A 126 -14.87 8.79 1.48
CA GLN A 126 -16.27 9.16 1.18
C GLN A 126 -16.92 10.03 2.27
N LYS A 127 -16.29 10.14 3.43
CA LYS A 127 -16.80 11.01 4.49
C LYS A 127 -16.76 12.48 4.04
N PRO A 128 -17.77 13.29 4.40
CA PRO A 128 -17.73 14.74 4.19
C PRO A 128 -16.46 15.29 4.84
N LYS A 129 -15.67 16.04 4.08
CA LYS A 129 -14.57 16.80 4.67
C LYS A 129 -15.20 17.89 5.53
N GLU A 130 -15.17 17.75 6.84
CA GLU A 130 -15.42 18.87 7.74
C GLU A 130 -14.32 19.90 7.48
N PHE A 131 -14.67 21.00 6.82
CA PHE A 131 -13.82 22.18 6.78
C PHE A 131 -13.82 22.76 8.19
N VAL A 132 -12.84 22.38 8.98
CA VAL A 132 -12.51 23.12 10.19
C VAL A 132 -11.99 24.48 9.70
N TYR A 133 -12.87 25.48 9.69
CA TYR A 133 -12.43 26.86 9.59
C TYR A 133 -11.68 27.16 10.88
N ASP A 134 -10.37 26.97 10.85
CA ASP A 134 -9.50 27.52 11.86
C ASP A 134 -9.58 29.04 11.73
N PHE A 135 -10.50 29.64 12.48
CA PHE A 135 -10.48 31.07 12.71
C PHE A 135 -9.24 31.37 13.57
N CYS A 136 -8.10 31.54 12.92
CA CYS A 136 -6.99 32.25 13.53
C CYS A 136 -7.44 33.69 13.69
N ILE A 137 -7.84 34.01 14.92
CA ILE A 137 -8.00 35.39 15.36
C ILE A 137 -6.61 35.95 15.65
#